data_f71f7ba09d304ffc2a383afd083bf015
#
_entry.id   f71f7ba09d304ffc2a383afd083bf015
#
_cell.length_a   1.000
_cell.length_b   1.000
_cell.length_c   1.000
_cell.angle_alpha   90.00
_cell.angle_beta   90.00
_cell.angle_gamma   90.00
#
_symmetry.space_group_name_H-M   'P 1'
#
loop_
_entity.id
_entity.type
_entity.pdbx_description
1 polymer ?
#
loop_
_entity_poly.entity_id
_entity_poly.type
_entity_poly.pdbx_seq_one_letter_code
_entity_poly.pdbx_strand_id
1 'polypeptide(L)'
;MAKPIVAIVGRPNVGKSQLFNRLAGKRLSIVEDTPGVTRDRLYADSDWRGRDFTVIDTGGIEPSNDNEILQFMRFQAETAISHADVIILITDLRTGITAADQDVASMLLRSGKPIVLAVNKCDKPGDPPAEFYEFYNLGLGEPFGISALHGYGVGELLDAAYEHFPAADEEEEDDERIRVALIGKPNVGKSSLLNRVLGEERVIVSNVAGTTRDSVDAAVDNAHGKFTFIDTAGIRKKSKVDEKIEKFSVMRSLLAVERADVCVIMIDATEGVTEQDTKVAGEAHNAGKACIIVVNKWDLVEKDGSTMKEYTLRVREGLAYMPYAPVLFISAQTGQRVDKLFALIHEVYEQNHMRIPTGRLNAILAEATARVQPPTDKGRRLRIFYMTQASTCPPTFVCFCNDARLFHFSYQRYLENQIREVFGLTGTPVRMVVRERGDKE
;
A
#
# COMPACT_ATOMS: atom_id res chain seq x y z
N MET A 1 -15.98 0.65 1.28
CA MET A 1 -15.84 -0.62 2.03
C MET A 1 -14.38 -1.04 2.00
N ALA A 2 -13.77 -1.29 3.15
CA ALA A 2 -12.42 -1.85 3.20
C ALA A 2 -12.46 -3.28 2.67
N LYS A 3 -11.58 -3.63 1.73
CA LYS A 3 -11.48 -5.00 1.20
C LYS A 3 -10.94 -5.94 2.28
N PRO A 4 -11.50 -7.15 2.46
CA PRO A 4 -10.90 -8.17 3.30
C PRO A 4 -9.44 -8.42 2.92
N ILE A 5 -8.58 -8.66 3.90
CA ILE A 5 -7.16 -8.93 3.69
C ILE A 5 -6.87 -10.40 3.98
N VAL A 6 -6.33 -11.11 2.99
CA VAL A 6 -5.90 -12.50 3.09
C VAL A 6 -4.37 -12.57 3.05
N ALA A 7 -3.73 -13.01 4.12
CA ALA A 7 -2.28 -13.16 4.17
C ALA A 7 -1.86 -14.61 3.92
N ILE A 8 -0.87 -14.81 3.05
CA ILE A 8 -0.25 -16.12 2.79
C ILE A 8 1.02 -16.23 3.62
N VAL A 9 1.08 -17.20 4.52
CA VAL A 9 2.20 -17.49 5.43
C VAL A 9 2.72 -18.90 5.16
N GLY A 10 4.02 -19.11 5.25
CA GLY A 10 4.61 -20.44 5.09
C GLY A 10 6.11 -20.40 4.85
N ARG A 11 6.76 -21.55 4.87
CA ARG A 11 8.20 -21.71 4.63
C ARG A 11 8.62 -21.19 3.24
N PRO A 12 9.90 -20.88 3.02
CA PRO A 12 10.45 -20.71 1.68
C PRO A 12 10.16 -21.95 0.79
N ASN A 13 9.94 -21.74 -0.49
CA ASN A 13 9.78 -22.80 -1.50
C ASN A 13 8.53 -23.72 -1.36
N VAL A 14 7.58 -23.42 -0.46
CA VAL A 14 6.31 -24.16 -0.40
C VAL A 14 5.31 -23.74 -1.49
N GLY A 15 5.60 -22.67 -2.24
CA GLY A 15 4.77 -22.18 -3.35
C GLY A 15 3.88 -20.98 -3.03
N LYS A 16 4.24 -20.17 -2.01
CA LYS A 16 3.51 -18.93 -1.66
C LYS A 16 3.33 -18.01 -2.85
N SER A 17 4.43 -17.64 -3.51
CA SER A 17 4.40 -16.72 -4.65
C SER A 17 3.68 -17.31 -5.87
N GLN A 18 3.65 -18.65 -6.03
CA GLN A 18 2.83 -19.29 -7.06
C GLN A 18 1.35 -19.17 -6.76
N LEU A 19 0.95 -19.41 -5.50
CA LEU A 19 -0.43 -19.20 -5.06
C LEU A 19 -0.83 -17.73 -5.19
N PHE A 20 0.00 -16.81 -4.69
CA PHE A 20 -0.19 -15.37 -4.80
C PHE A 20 -0.42 -14.93 -6.26
N ASN A 21 0.49 -15.30 -7.17
CA ASN A 21 0.38 -14.95 -8.59
C ASN A 21 -0.88 -15.53 -9.24
N ARG A 22 -1.32 -16.71 -8.81
CA ARG A 22 -2.57 -17.31 -9.30
C ARG A 22 -3.80 -16.55 -8.82
N LEU A 23 -3.81 -16.12 -7.58
CA LEU A 23 -4.90 -15.31 -7.02
C LEU A 23 -4.92 -13.91 -7.64
N ALA A 24 -3.76 -13.32 -7.85
CA ALA A 24 -3.59 -12.02 -8.51
C ALA A 24 -3.92 -12.05 -10.02
N GLY A 25 -3.76 -13.20 -10.67
CA GLY A 25 -3.68 -13.35 -12.14
C GLY A 25 -4.96 -13.07 -12.92
N LYS A 26 -6.11 -12.87 -12.29
CA LYS A 26 -7.35 -12.50 -12.99
C LYS A 26 -7.48 -11.01 -13.30
N ARG A 27 -6.78 -10.12 -12.60
CA ARG A 27 -6.82 -8.66 -12.80
C ARG A 27 -5.51 -8.03 -13.31
N LEU A 28 -4.42 -8.80 -13.38
CA LEU A 28 -3.11 -8.30 -13.85
C LEU A 28 -3.08 -7.90 -15.33
N SER A 29 -4.08 -8.27 -16.12
CA SER A 29 -4.17 -7.93 -17.56
C SER A 29 -4.53 -6.48 -17.86
N ILE A 30 -4.78 -5.64 -16.85
CA ILE A 30 -5.23 -4.24 -17.03
C ILE A 30 -4.15 -3.21 -16.66
N VAL A 31 -3.05 -3.62 -16.03
CA VAL A 31 -1.96 -2.70 -15.65
C VAL A 31 -0.74 -2.97 -16.52
N GLU A 32 -0.47 -2.04 -17.45
CA GLU A 32 0.64 -2.06 -18.40
C GLU A 32 2.00 -2.38 -17.77
N ASP A 33 2.73 -3.27 -18.46
CA ASP A 33 4.16 -3.48 -18.30
C ASP A 33 4.93 -2.18 -18.60
N THR A 34 5.35 -1.49 -17.56
CA THR A 34 6.38 -0.47 -17.69
C THR A 34 7.74 -1.20 -17.65
N PRO A 35 8.54 -1.20 -18.74
CA PRO A 35 9.83 -1.86 -18.75
C PRO A 35 10.79 -1.20 -17.75
N GLY A 36 11.30 -1.95 -16.79
CA GLY A 36 12.39 -1.52 -15.90
C GLY A 36 12.16 -1.63 -14.40
N VAL A 37 11.00 -2.11 -13.94
CA VAL A 37 10.74 -2.34 -12.52
C VAL A 37 10.41 -3.81 -12.30
N THR A 38 11.39 -4.61 -11.95
CA THR A 38 11.19 -5.92 -11.34
C THR A 38 10.57 -5.70 -9.97
N ARG A 39 9.25 -5.87 -9.87
CA ARG A 39 8.52 -5.77 -8.62
C ARG A 39 8.31 -7.16 -8.04
N ASP A 40 8.91 -7.40 -6.89
CA ASP A 40 8.35 -8.34 -5.92
C ASP A 40 7.06 -7.70 -5.37
N ARG A 41 5.92 -8.00 -6.01
CA ARG A 41 4.61 -7.49 -5.56
C ARG A 41 4.24 -8.23 -4.28
N LEU A 42 4.15 -7.48 -3.18
CA LEU A 42 3.70 -8.01 -1.89
C LEU A 42 2.17 -8.04 -1.77
N TYR A 43 1.44 -7.33 -2.65
CA TYR A 43 -0.01 -7.16 -2.61
C TYR A 43 -0.62 -7.35 -3.98
N ALA A 44 -1.80 -7.95 -4.01
CA ALA A 44 -2.62 -8.01 -5.19
C ALA A 44 -4.10 -7.97 -4.84
N ASP A 45 -4.87 -7.23 -5.62
CA ASP A 45 -6.31 -7.32 -5.59
C ASP A 45 -6.76 -8.60 -6.30
N SER A 46 -7.71 -9.28 -5.69
CA SER A 46 -8.37 -10.46 -6.22
C SER A 46 -9.87 -10.38 -5.98
N ASP A 47 -10.64 -11.21 -6.66
CA ASP A 47 -12.07 -11.36 -6.42
C ASP A 47 -12.47 -12.82 -6.28
N TRP A 48 -13.44 -13.09 -5.41
CA TRP A 48 -14.05 -14.41 -5.27
C TRP A 48 -15.54 -14.28 -5.00
N ARG A 49 -16.36 -15.03 -5.73
CA ARG A 49 -17.83 -14.96 -5.63
C ARG A 49 -18.41 -13.55 -5.69
N GLY A 50 -17.79 -12.65 -6.47
CA GLY A 50 -18.22 -11.26 -6.63
C GLY A 50 -17.79 -10.31 -5.50
N ARG A 51 -16.97 -10.76 -4.54
CA ARG A 51 -16.42 -9.96 -3.48
C ARG A 51 -14.93 -9.74 -3.69
N ASP A 52 -14.53 -8.47 -3.73
CA ASP A 52 -13.13 -8.06 -3.83
C ASP A 52 -12.42 -8.27 -2.50
N PHE A 53 -11.15 -8.71 -2.55
CA PHE A 53 -10.26 -8.81 -1.39
C PHE A 53 -8.81 -8.55 -1.80
N THR A 54 -7.95 -8.24 -0.84
CA THR A 54 -6.52 -8.03 -1.05
C THR A 54 -5.73 -9.23 -0.55
N VAL A 55 -4.87 -9.80 -1.38
CA VAL A 55 -3.94 -10.88 -1.01
C VAL A 55 -2.57 -10.28 -0.68
N ILE A 56 -1.95 -10.76 0.42
CA ILE A 56 -0.60 -10.39 0.82
C ILE A 56 0.31 -11.61 0.71
N ASP A 57 1.37 -11.52 -0.12
CA ASP A 57 2.49 -12.48 -0.06
C ASP A 57 3.51 -11.99 0.98
N THR A 58 3.54 -12.67 2.12
CA THR A 58 4.54 -12.36 3.16
C THR A 58 5.93 -12.93 2.83
N GLY A 59 6.11 -13.56 1.68
CA GLY A 59 7.29 -14.36 1.30
C GLY A 59 8.35 -13.67 0.43
N GLY A 60 8.19 -12.41 0.06
CA GLY A 60 9.07 -11.69 -0.88
C GLY A 60 10.54 -11.50 -0.46
N ILE A 61 10.98 -12.10 0.64
CA ILE A 61 12.36 -12.06 1.14
C ILE A 61 12.83 -13.49 1.42
N GLU A 62 13.85 -13.96 0.72
CA GLU A 62 14.44 -15.28 0.97
C GLU A 62 15.50 -15.22 2.08
N PRO A 63 15.36 -16.04 3.14
CA PRO A 63 16.39 -16.18 4.18
C PRO A 63 17.59 -16.97 3.68
N SER A 64 18.77 -16.66 4.20
CA SER A 64 20.05 -17.24 3.76
C SER A 64 20.45 -18.52 4.51
N ASN A 65 19.83 -18.82 5.66
CA ASN A 65 20.14 -19.99 6.49
C ASN A 65 18.96 -20.46 7.35
N ASP A 66 19.04 -21.68 7.93
CA ASP A 66 17.93 -22.33 8.66
C ASP A 66 17.48 -21.57 9.91
N ASN A 67 18.36 -20.92 10.65
CA ASN A 67 18.02 -20.10 11.81
C ASN A 67 17.25 -18.82 11.38
N GLU A 68 17.54 -18.31 10.20
CA GLU A 68 16.82 -17.18 9.62
C GLU A 68 15.43 -17.59 9.11
N ILE A 69 15.25 -18.84 8.65
CA ILE A 69 13.96 -19.36 8.19
C ILE A 69 12.92 -19.28 9.31
N LEU A 70 13.22 -19.74 10.51
CA LEU A 70 12.28 -19.72 11.62
C LEU A 70 11.95 -18.30 12.07
N GLN A 71 12.95 -17.41 12.16
CA GLN A 71 12.73 -16.00 12.48
C GLN A 71 11.88 -15.30 11.41
N PHE A 72 12.13 -15.62 10.15
CA PHE A 72 11.39 -15.09 9.03
C PHE A 72 9.92 -15.55 9.04
N MET A 73 9.66 -16.83 9.28
CA MET A 73 8.31 -17.37 9.38
C MET A 73 7.54 -16.78 10.57
N ARG A 74 8.20 -16.60 11.72
CA ARG A 74 7.60 -15.92 12.87
C ARG A 74 7.21 -14.49 12.54
N PHE A 75 8.06 -13.76 11.84
CA PHE A 75 7.76 -12.42 11.39
C PHE A 75 6.59 -12.37 10.39
N GLN A 76 6.55 -13.32 9.44
CA GLN A 76 5.40 -13.46 8.54
C GLN A 76 4.10 -13.67 9.32
N ALA A 77 4.12 -14.57 10.30
CA ALA A 77 2.97 -14.86 11.14
C ALA A 77 2.55 -13.63 11.98
N GLU A 78 3.50 -12.92 12.61
CA GLU A 78 3.21 -11.68 13.34
C GLU A 78 2.59 -10.61 12.45
N THR A 79 3.11 -10.46 11.23
CA THR A 79 2.59 -9.53 10.24
C THR A 79 1.18 -9.91 9.80
N ALA A 80 0.95 -11.19 9.49
CA ALA A 80 -0.36 -11.70 9.12
C ALA A 80 -1.39 -11.52 10.24
N ILE A 81 -1.03 -11.87 11.49
CA ILE A 81 -1.86 -11.69 12.67
C ILE A 81 -2.27 -10.22 12.86
N SER A 82 -1.34 -9.30 12.62
CA SER A 82 -1.58 -7.86 12.82
C SER A 82 -2.49 -7.24 11.75
N HIS A 83 -2.48 -7.75 10.52
CA HIS A 83 -3.08 -7.04 9.39
C HIS A 83 -4.13 -7.84 8.61
N ALA A 84 -4.11 -9.17 8.66
CA ALA A 84 -5.04 -9.98 7.89
C ALA A 84 -6.36 -10.24 8.61
N ASP A 85 -7.42 -10.39 7.83
CA ASP A 85 -8.71 -10.89 8.29
C ASP A 85 -8.73 -12.40 8.30
N VAL A 86 -8.08 -13.02 7.29
CA VAL A 86 -7.92 -14.47 7.15
C VAL A 86 -6.47 -14.78 6.84
N ILE A 87 -5.94 -15.83 7.45
CA ILE A 87 -4.56 -16.28 7.24
C ILE A 87 -4.58 -17.64 6.54
N ILE A 88 -3.90 -17.75 5.40
CA ILE A 88 -3.64 -19.03 4.74
C ILE A 88 -2.25 -19.48 5.13
N LEU A 89 -2.15 -20.55 5.94
CA LEU A 89 -0.88 -21.23 6.17
C LEU A 89 -0.66 -22.26 5.07
N ILE A 90 0.36 -22.03 4.22
CA ILE A 90 0.71 -22.95 3.14
C ILE A 90 1.90 -23.84 3.53
N THR A 91 1.73 -25.15 3.36
CA THR A 91 2.71 -26.19 3.61
C THR A 91 3.00 -26.98 2.33
N ASP A 92 3.94 -27.91 2.37
CA ASP A 92 4.36 -28.70 1.22
C ASP A 92 4.15 -30.21 1.50
N LEU A 93 3.29 -30.84 0.71
CA LEU A 93 2.98 -32.28 0.81
C LEU A 93 4.23 -33.15 0.73
N ARG A 94 5.19 -32.78 -0.16
CA ARG A 94 6.39 -33.60 -0.44
C ARG A 94 7.39 -33.62 0.70
N THR A 95 7.50 -32.50 1.45
CA THR A 95 8.41 -32.39 2.60
C THR A 95 7.76 -32.80 3.92
N GLY A 96 6.43 -32.92 3.95
CA GLY A 96 5.68 -33.16 5.17
C GLY A 96 5.72 -32.00 6.17
N ILE A 97 5.27 -32.24 7.39
CA ILE A 97 5.27 -31.26 8.48
C ILE A 97 6.68 -31.11 9.04
N THR A 98 7.13 -29.87 9.22
CA THR A 98 8.40 -29.54 9.86
C THR A 98 8.19 -28.87 11.21
N ALA A 99 9.23 -28.81 12.04
CA ALA A 99 9.21 -28.09 13.31
C ALA A 99 8.84 -26.61 13.14
N ALA A 100 9.29 -25.99 12.04
CA ALA A 100 8.96 -24.60 11.71
C ALA A 100 7.47 -24.42 11.41
N ASP A 101 6.84 -25.37 10.71
CA ASP A 101 5.39 -25.37 10.47
C ASP A 101 4.61 -25.48 11.78
N GLN A 102 5.03 -26.36 12.69
CA GLN A 102 4.41 -26.54 14.01
C GLN A 102 4.52 -25.29 14.89
N ASP A 103 5.70 -24.65 14.91
CA ASP A 103 5.92 -23.41 15.66
C ASP A 103 5.00 -22.29 15.18
N VAL A 104 4.91 -22.11 13.87
CA VAL A 104 4.04 -21.08 13.26
C VAL A 104 2.57 -21.42 13.46
N ALA A 105 2.16 -22.67 13.26
CA ALA A 105 0.79 -23.11 13.52
C ALA A 105 0.37 -22.81 14.96
N SER A 106 1.25 -23.13 15.94
CA SER A 106 1.01 -22.84 17.35
C SER A 106 0.88 -21.33 17.64
N MET A 107 1.64 -20.50 16.95
CA MET A 107 1.59 -19.05 17.07
C MET A 107 0.29 -18.49 16.47
N LEU A 108 -0.10 -18.97 15.29
CA LEU A 108 -1.34 -18.57 14.63
C LEU A 108 -2.57 -18.97 15.45
N LEU A 109 -2.61 -20.20 16.01
CA LEU A 109 -3.70 -20.65 16.89
C LEU A 109 -3.93 -19.74 18.09
N ARG A 110 -2.83 -19.23 18.71
CA ARG A 110 -2.93 -18.31 19.86
C ARG A 110 -3.46 -16.92 19.48
N SER A 111 -3.43 -16.56 18.22
CA SER A 111 -3.87 -15.22 17.77
C SER A 111 -5.39 -15.06 17.73
N GLY A 112 -6.14 -16.16 17.69
CA GLY A 112 -7.60 -16.16 17.51
C GLY A 112 -8.08 -15.71 16.13
N LYS A 113 -7.18 -15.49 15.17
CA LYS A 113 -7.53 -15.16 13.79
C LYS A 113 -8.02 -16.40 13.04
N PRO A 114 -8.94 -16.25 12.08
CA PRO A 114 -9.31 -17.33 11.17
C PRO A 114 -8.09 -17.81 10.36
N ILE A 115 -7.87 -19.12 10.34
CA ILE A 115 -6.74 -19.74 9.65
C ILE A 115 -7.28 -20.83 8.73
N VAL A 116 -6.81 -20.85 7.50
CA VAL A 116 -7.08 -21.91 6.53
C VAL A 116 -5.76 -22.59 6.18
N LEU A 117 -5.71 -23.92 6.34
CA LEU A 117 -4.51 -24.72 6.08
C LEU A 117 -4.49 -25.21 4.63
N ALA A 118 -3.52 -24.76 3.85
CA ALA A 118 -3.27 -25.21 2.48
C ALA A 118 -2.08 -26.17 2.44
N VAL A 119 -2.28 -27.35 1.91
CA VAL A 119 -1.21 -28.33 1.63
C VAL A 119 -0.94 -28.31 0.13
N ASN A 120 0.15 -27.68 -0.27
CA ASN A 120 0.50 -27.49 -1.67
C ASN A 120 1.29 -28.68 -2.24
N LYS A 121 1.43 -28.67 -3.57
CA LYS A 121 2.07 -29.72 -4.40
C LYS A 121 1.27 -31.03 -4.45
N CYS A 122 -0.04 -30.95 -4.26
CA CYS A 122 -0.98 -32.00 -4.62
C CYS A 122 -1.22 -31.96 -6.13
N ASP A 123 -0.20 -32.34 -6.92
CA ASP A 123 -0.19 -32.12 -8.36
C ASP A 123 -0.97 -33.21 -9.14
N LYS A 124 -1.47 -34.24 -8.47
CA LYS A 124 -2.29 -35.29 -9.06
C LYS A 124 -3.75 -35.04 -8.74
N PRO A 125 -4.65 -35.06 -9.75
CA PRO A 125 -6.07 -35.02 -9.49
C PRO A 125 -6.55 -36.34 -8.85
N GLY A 126 -7.53 -36.28 -7.96
CA GLY A 126 -8.10 -37.39 -7.23
C GLY A 126 -7.90 -37.30 -5.72
N ASP A 127 -8.16 -38.39 -5.01
CA ASP A 127 -8.04 -38.44 -3.55
C ASP A 127 -6.59 -38.16 -3.11
N PRO A 128 -6.40 -37.35 -2.06
CA PRO A 128 -5.07 -37.06 -1.55
C PRO A 128 -4.40 -38.34 -1.00
N PRO A 129 -3.06 -38.43 -1.09
CA PRO A 129 -2.32 -39.56 -0.56
C PRO A 129 -2.37 -39.62 0.97
N ALA A 130 -2.01 -40.77 1.57
CA ALA A 130 -2.13 -41.01 3.00
C ALA A 130 -1.34 -39.97 3.84
N GLU A 131 -0.21 -39.52 3.33
CA GLU A 131 0.65 -38.51 3.96
C GLU A 131 -0.05 -37.13 4.11
N PHE A 132 -1.05 -36.86 3.29
CA PHE A 132 -1.85 -35.64 3.40
C PHE A 132 -2.59 -35.54 4.74
N TYR A 133 -3.05 -36.66 5.28
CA TYR A 133 -3.81 -36.68 6.52
C TYR A 133 -2.96 -36.38 7.77
N GLU A 134 -1.64 -36.46 7.65
CA GLU A 134 -0.73 -36.05 8.74
C GLU A 134 -0.87 -34.55 9.07
N PHE A 135 -1.27 -33.71 8.10
CA PHE A 135 -1.41 -32.27 8.30
C PHE A 135 -2.51 -31.86 9.29
N TYR A 136 -3.45 -32.76 9.60
CA TYR A 136 -4.40 -32.57 10.72
C TYR A 136 -3.68 -32.40 12.08
N ASN A 137 -2.46 -32.92 12.22
CA ASN A 137 -1.66 -32.78 13.46
C ASN A 137 -1.22 -31.34 13.74
N LEU A 138 -1.36 -30.41 12.79
CA LEU A 138 -1.13 -28.98 13.02
C LEU A 138 -2.26 -28.32 13.83
N GLY A 139 -3.42 -28.98 13.98
CA GLY A 139 -4.54 -28.50 14.78
C GLY A 139 -5.26 -27.28 14.22
N LEU A 140 -5.11 -27.00 12.92
CA LEU A 140 -5.66 -25.81 12.25
C LEU A 140 -7.01 -26.09 11.54
N GLY A 141 -7.65 -27.22 11.83
CA GLY A 141 -8.87 -27.66 11.17
C GLY A 141 -8.58 -28.49 9.92
N GLU A 142 -9.52 -28.50 8.98
CA GLU A 142 -9.42 -29.27 7.76
C GLU A 142 -8.34 -28.74 6.82
N PRO A 143 -7.38 -29.58 6.38
CA PRO A 143 -6.38 -29.17 5.40
C PRO A 143 -6.94 -29.23 3.98
N PHE A 144 -6.65 -28.22 3.16
CA PHE A 144 -7.04 -28.17 1.74
C PHE A 144 -5.86 -28.57 0.86
N GLY A 145 -5.99 -29.66 0.12
CA GLY A 145 -4.99 -30.12 -0.83
C GLY A 145 -5.02 -29.27 -2.10
N ILE A 146 -3.94 -28.55 -2.37
CA ILE A 146 -3.87 -27.65 -3.54
C ILE A 146 -2.67 -27.96 -4.43
N SER A 147 -2.78 -27.59 -5.70
CA SER A 147 -1.65 -27.36 -6.58
C SER A 147 -1.64 -25.92 -7.04
N ALA A 148 -0.82 -25.09 -6.42
CA ALA A 148 -0.66 -23.69 -6.82
C ALA A 148 -0.16 -23.57 -8.27
N LEU A 149 0.61 -24.56 -8.75
CA LEU A 149 1.11 -24.62 -10.13
C LEU A 149 -0.02 -24.92 -11.14
N HIS A 150 -0.86 -25.91 -10.86
CA HIS A 150 -1.90 -26.37 -11.78
C HIS A 150 -3.29 -25.76 -11.49
N GLY A 151 -3.50 -25.22 -10.31
CA GLY A 151 -4.76 -24.58 -9.88
C GLY A 151 -5.77 -25.56 -9.27
N TYR A 152 -5.39 -26.81 -9.02
CA TYR A 152 -6.28 -27.76 -8.35
C TYR A 152 -6.50 -27.38 -6.89
N GLY A 153 -7.71 -27.56 -6.37
CA GLY A 153 -8.06 -27.30 -4.97
C GLY A 153 -8.07 -25.83 -4.53
N VAL A 154 -7.71 -24.90 -5.43
CA VAL A 154 -7.65 -23.47 -5.07
C VAL A 154 -9.04 -22.87 -4.89
N GLY A 155 -10.05 -23.40 -5.57
CA GLY A 155 -11.45 -22.97 -5.41
C GLY A 155 -11.97 -23.29 -4.01
N GLU A 156 -11.79 -24.51 -3.55
CA GLU A 156 -12.19 -25.00 -2.22
C GLU A 156 -11.45 -24.23 -1.11
N LEU A 157 -10.15 -23.96 -1.30
CA LEU A 157 -9.36 -23.14 -0.39
C LEU A 157 -9.93 -21.72 -0.28
N LEU A 158 -10.33 -21.11 -1.41
CA LEU A 158 -10.92 -19.77 -1.42
C LEU A 158 -12.34 -19.76 -0.84
N ASP A 159 -13.12 -20.82 -1.03
CA ASP A 159 -14.42 -20.95 -0.41
C ASP A 159 -14.30 -20.98 1.12
N ALA A 160 -13.36 -21.76 1.65
CA ALA A 160 -13.08 -21.79 3.08
C ALA A 160 -12.58 -20.45 3.61
N ALA A 161 -11.72 -19.74 2.88
CA ALA A 161 -11.29 -18.41 3.26
C ALA A 161 -12.44 -17.38 3.23
N TYR A 162 -13.33 -17.49 2.24
CA TYR A 162 -14.46 -16.59 2.07
C TYR A 162 -15.48 -16.68 3.22
N GLU A 163 -15.70 -17.86 3.79
CA GLU A 163 -16.58 -18.08 4.96
C GLU A 163 -16.14 -17.24 6.17
N HIS A 164 -14.87 -16.90 6.24
CA HIS A 164 -14.30 -16.10 7.31
C HIS A 164 -14.16 -14.61 6.97
N PHE A 165 -14.62 -14.19 5.80
CA PHE A 165 -14.61 -12.76 5.48
C PHE A 165 -15.59 -12.01 6.38
N PRO A 166 -15.23 -10.82 6.88
CA PRO A 166 -16.13 -9.97 7.64
C PRO A 166 -17.47 -9.82 6.91
N ALA A 167 -18.58 -9.81 7.64
CA ALA A 167 -19.91 -9.60 7.03
C ALA A 167 -19.92 -8.30 6.22
N ALA A 168 -20.62 -8.32 5.07
CA ALA A 168 -20.73 -7.13 4.21
C ALA A 168 -21.57 -6.00 4.85
N ASP A 169 -22.38 -6.34 5.86
CA ASP A 169 -23.33 -5.47 6.53
C ASP A 169 -22.84 -4.93 7.89
N GLU A 170 -21.67 -5.34 8.37
CA GLU A 170 -20.99 -4.52 9.36
C GLU A 170 -20.53 -3.27 8.60
N GLU A 171 -21.47 -2.31 8.45
CA GLU A 171 -21.14 -0.91 8.33
C GLU A 171 -20.17 -0.64 9.48
N GLU A 172 -18.85 -0.67 9.20
CA GLU A 172 -17.96 0.21 9.94
C GLU A 172 -18.72 1.55 9.83
N GLU A 173 -19.25 2.06 10.94
CA GLU A 173 -19.69 3.46 11.05
C GLU A 173 -18.64 4.21 10.28
N ASP A 174 -19.07 4.84 9.19
CA ASP A 174 -18.16 5.49 8.21
C ASP A 174 -17.24 6.36 9.06
N ASP A 175 -16.10 5.78 9.45
CA ASP A 175 -15.20 6.42 10.40
C ASP A 175 -14.60 7.55 9.57
N GLU A 176 -15.23 8.73 9.66
CA GLU A 176 -14.85 9.97 8.98
C GLU A 176 -13.38 10.35 9.25
N ARG A 177 -12.61 9.39 9.81
CA ARG A 177 -11.21 9.56 10.17
C ARG A 177 -10.30 9.38 8.97
N ILE A 178 -9.43 10.34 8.77
CA ILE A 178 -8.37 10.25 7.76
C ILE A 178 -7.29 9.29 8.25
N ARG A 179 -7.05 8.21 7.51
CA ARG A 179 -6.02 7.22 7.82
C ARG A 179 -4.66 7.69 7.33
N VAL A 180 -3.71 7.81 8.26
CA VAL A 180 -2.39 8.40 8.03
C VAL A 180 -1.29 7.38 8.28
N ALA A 181 -0.43 7.13 7.30
CA ALA A 181 0.78 6.34 7.48
C ALA A 181 2.01 7.25 7.63
N LEU A 182 2.79 7.02 8.70
CA LEU A 182 4.11 7.64 8.87
C LEU A 182 5.18 6.72 8.29
N ILE A 183 5.74 7.07 7.14
CA ILE A 183 6.77 6.29 6.46
C ILE A 183 8.10 7.04 6.39
N GLY A 184 9.20 6.33 6.24
CA GLY A 184 10.54 6.89 6.19
C GLY A 184 11.55 5.92 6.82
N LYS A 185 12.84 6.18 6.61
CA LYS A 185 13.92 5.34 7.13
C LYS A 185 13.93 5.25 8.68
N PRO A 186 14.67 4.32 9.28
CA PRO A 186 14.88 4.30 10.73
C PRO A 186 15.45 5.62 11.24
N ASN A 187 15.09 6.00 12.47
CA ASN A 187 15.61 7.17 13.21
C ASN A 187 15.29 8.57 12.63
N VAL A 188 14.45 8.69 11.59
CA VAL A 188 13.99 10.00 11.08
C VAL A 188 13.04 10.73 12.04
N GLY A 189 12.60 10.08 13.13
CA GLY A 189 11.75 10.68 14.16
C GLY A 189 10.27 10.32 14.07
N LYS A 190 9.88 9.22 13.40
CA LYS A 190 8.48 8.73 13.34
C LYS A 190 7.89 8.53 14.73
N SER A 191 8.60 7.83 15.60
CA SER A 191 8.17 7.59 16.99
C SER A 191 8.07 8.89 17.79
N SER A 192 8.99 9.83 17.57
CA SER A 192 8.96 11.14 18.24
C SER A 192 7.75 11.97 17.80
N LEU A 193 7.44 11.97 16.49
CA LEU A 193 6.26 12.64 15.96
C LEU A 193 4.97 12.01 16.51
N LEU A 194 4.88 10.68 16.47
CA LEU A 194 3.72 9.96 17.00
C LEU A 194 3.51 10.24 18.50
N ASN A 195 4.58 10.16 19.30
CA ASN A 195 4.50 10.44 20.74
C ASN A 195 4.10 11.89 21.01
N ARG A 196 4.58 12.83 20.20
CA ARG A 196 4.18 14.24 20.29
C ARG A 196 2.69 14.41 20.00
N VAL A 197 2.22 13.83 18.91
CA VAL A 197 0.82 13.88 18.47
C VAL A 197 -0.12 13.27 19.52
N LEU A 198 0.27 12.14 20.13
CA LEU A 198 -0.53 11.44 21.13
C LEU A 198 -0.42 12.06 22.55
N GLY A 199 0.59 12.88 22.80
CA GLY A 199 0.87 13.51 24.10
C GLY A 199 0.34 14.94 24.24
N GLU A 200 -0.29 15.52 23.22
CA GLU A 200 -0.87 16.87 23.30
C GLU A 200 -2.20 16.85 24.05
N GLU A 201 -2.40 17.75 25.03
CA GLU A 201 -3.58 17.84 25.91
C GLU A 201 -4.92 18.04 25.17
N ARG A 202 -4.87 18.34 23.88
CA ARG A 202 -6.05 18.58 23.03
C ARG A 202 -6.45 17.37 22.19
N VAL A 203 -5.77 16.23 22.37
CA VAL A 203 -6.00 15.02 21.58
C VAL A 203 -6.80 14.03 22.43
N ILE A 204 -7.99 13.72 22.01
CA ILE A 204 -8.77 12.62 22.60
C ILE A 204 -8.25 11.33 21.95
N VAL A 205 -7.45 10.58 22.70
CA VAL A 205 -7.07 9.22 22.30
C VAL A 205 -8.24 8.30 22.68
N SER A 206 -9.09 7.97 21.74
CA SER A 206 -10.15 7.00 21.98
C SER A 206 -9.61 5.59 21.75
N ASN A 207 -9.49 4.81 22.81
CA ASN A 207 -9.52 3.36 22.70
C ASN A 207 -10.97 2.97 22.39
N VAL A 208 -11.35 2.90 21.14
CA VAL A 208 -12.65 2.39 20.76
C VAL A 208 -12.66 0.90 21.07
N ALA A 209 -13.27 0.56 22.21
CA ALA A 209 -13.50 -0.81 22.59
C ALA A 209 -14.59 -1.38 21.67
N GLY A 210 -14.22 -2.26 20.75
CA GLY A 210 -15.18 -2.96 19.88
C GLY A 210 -14.62 -3.52 18.59
N THR A 211 -13.51 -3.00 18.11
CA THR A 211 -12.88 -3.51 16.89
C THR A 211 -11.62 -4.28 17.26
N THR A 212 -11.66 -5.59 17.16
CA THR A 212 -10.52 -6.51 17.40
C THR A 212 -9.35 -6.31 16.42
N ARG A 213 -9.43 -5.32 15.52
CA ARG A 213 -8.41 -4.92 14.55
C ARG A 213 -7.41 -3.87 15.08
N ASP A 214 -7.69 -3.15 16.18
CA ASP A 214 -7.12 -1.81 16.45
C ASP A 214 -6.08 -1.71 17.58
N SER A 215 -5.46 -2.79 18.03
CA SER A 215 -4.36 -2.68 18.99
C SER A 215 -3.08 -2.05 18.42
N VAL A 216 -3.06 -1.76 17.12
CA VAL A 216 -1.89 -1.31 16.34
C VAL A 216 -2.02 0.14 15.86
N ASP A 217 -3.23 0.66 15.75
CA ASP A 217 -3.52 2.00 15.22
C ASP A 217 -3.82 2.99 16.36
N ALA A 218 -3.65 4.29 16.13
CA ALA A 218 -3.92 5.33 17.13
C ALA A 218 -4.86 6.40 16.57
N ALA A 219 -6.01 6.55 17.19
CA ALA A 219 -6.98 7.59 16.87
C ALA A 219 -6.59 8.93 17.54
N VAL A 220 -6.71 10.00 16.77
CA VAL A 220 -6.36 11.38 17.18
C VAL A 220 -7.43 12.34 16.70
N ASP A 221 -8.08 13.04 17.63
CA ASP A 221 -9.07 14.05 17.35
C ASP A 221 -8.57 15.43 17.75
N ASN A 222 -8.58 16.37 16.82
CA ASN A 222 -8.13 17.75 17.09
C ASN A 222 -8.98 18.78 16.31
N ALA A 223 -8.59 20.05 16.37
CA ALA A 223 -9.29 21.14 15.70
C ALA A 223 -9.32 21.03 14.15
N HIS A 224 -8.43 20.23 13.54
CA HIS A 224 -8.32 20.03 12.09
C HIS A 224 -9.09 18.81 11.59
N GLY A 225 -9.64 17.98 12.49
CA GLY A 225 -10.42 16.80 12.12
C GLY A 225 -10.10 15.57 12.96
N LYS A 226 -10.56 14.43 12.45
CA LYS A 226 -10.36 13.11 13.04
C LYS A 226 -9.35 12.33 12.19
N PHE A 227 -8.35 11.75 12.83
CA PHE A 227 -7.26 11.03 12.17
C PHE A 227 -7.02 9.67 12.82
N THR A 228 -6.57 8.70 12.04
CA THR A 228 -6.10 7.39 12.53
C THR A 228 -4.68 7.17 12.01
N PHE A 229 -3.71 7.16 12.91
CA PHE A 229 -2.32 6.82 12.58
C PHE A 229 -2.15 5.31 12.55
N ILE A 230 -1.75 4.78 11.41
CA ILE A 230 -1.66 3.34 11.11
C ILE A 230 -0.31 2.77 11.57
N ASP A 231 -0.31 1.51 12.05
CA ASP A 231 0.87 0.73 12.49
C ASP A 231 1.70 1.42 13.59
N THR A 232 1.03 2.00 14.56
CA THR A 232 1.72 2.69 15.67
C THR A 232 2.48 1.74 16.59
N ALA A 233 2.09 0.47 16.72
CA ALA A 233 2.80 -0.54 17.51
C ALA A 233 4.17 -0.89 16.91
N GLY A 234 4.28 -0.96 15.59
CA GLY A 234 5.56 -1.11 14.88
C GLY A 234 6.50 0.07 15.13
N ILE A 235 5.95 1.27 15.25
CA ILE A 235 6.69 2.49 15.55
C ILE A 235 7.15 2.53 17.03
N ARG A 236 6.33 2.06 17.99
CA ARG A 236 6.61 2.09 19.43
C ARG A 236 7.60 1.00 19.90
N LYS A 237 7.54 -0.22 19.34
CA LYS A 237 8.39 -1.36 19.76
C LYS A 237 9.86 -1.24 19.35
N LYS A 238 10.24 -0.29 18.50
CA LYS A 238 11.58 -0.16 17.90
C LYS A 238 12.70 0.36 18.81
N SER A 239 12.48 0.60 20.09
CA SER A 239 13.54 1.13 20.97
C SER A 239 14.63 0.12 21.35
N LYS A 240 14.59 -1.15 20.90
CA LYS A 240 15.51 -2.21 21.39
C LYS A 240 15.98 -3.27 20.39
N VAL A 241 15.90 -3.11 19.05
CA VAL A 241 16.23 -4.22 18.16
C VAL A 241 17.16 -3.85 17.00
N ASP A 242 18.17 -4.72 16.80
CA ASP A 242 19.34 -4.65 15.91
C ASP A 242 19.10 -4.43 14.38
N GLU A 243 20.18 -4.04 13.69
CA GLU A 243 20.32 -3.71 12.25
C GLU A 243 19.80 -4.76 11.24
N LYS A 244 19.57 -6.01 11.67
CA LYS A 244 19.01 -7.07 10.79
C LYS A 244 17.54 -6.88 10.42
N ILE A 245 16.87 -5.85 10.95
CA ILE A 245 15.42 -5.62 10.85
C ILE A 245 15.06 -4.62 9.74
N GLU A 246 16.02 -4.11 8.98
CA GLU A 246 15.72 -3.14 7.90
C GLU A 246 14.72 -3.66 6.87
N LYS A 247 14.89 -4.91 6.42
CA LYS A 247 13.98 -5.55 5.45
C LYS A 247 12.54 -5.66 5.98
N PHE A 248 12.38 -5.96 7.26
CA PHE A 248 11.07 -6.06 7.91
C PHE A 248 10.40 -4.69 8.11
N SER A 249 11.23 -3.63 8.26
CA SER A 249 10.74 -2.26 8.36
C SER A 249 10.11 -1.78 7.04
N VAL A 250 10.66 -2.20 5.91
CA VAL A 250 10.12 -1.87 4.58
C VAL A 250 8.76 -2.54 4.37
N MET A 251 8.63 -3.83 4.71
CA MET A 251 7.36 -4.54 4.56
C MET A 251 6.24 -3.92 5.39
N ARG A 252 6.51 -3.54 6.66
CA ARG A 252 5.52 -2.85 7.50
C ARG A 252 5.13 -1.49 6.92
N SER A 253 6.09 -0.76 6.36
CA SER A 253 5.81 0.52 5.71
C SER A 253 4.88 0.34 4.51
N LEU A 254 5.06 -0.73 3.73
CA LEU A 254 4.18 -1.07 2.61
C LEU A 254 2.76 -1.39 3.06
N LEU A 255 2.62 -2.21 4.13
CA LEU A 255 1.31 -2.52 4.72
C LEU A 255 0.58 -1.26 5.22
N ALA A 256 1.32 -0.36 5.87
CA ALA A 256 0.76 0.91 6.33
C ALA A 256 0.34 1.79 5.13
N VAL A 257 1.15 1.83 4.07
CA VAL A 257 0.83 2.57 2.83
C VAL A 257 -0.48 2.07 2.23
N GLU A 258 -0.69 0.76 2.11
CA GLU A 258 -1.93 0.22 1.51
C GLU A 258 -3.20 0.63 2.27
N ARG A 259 -3.14 0.66 3.60
CA ARG A 259 -4.28 1.01 4.45
C ARG A 259 -4.51 2.52 4.57
N ALA A 260 -3.50 3.34 4.25
CA ALA A 260 -3.56 4.78 4.41
C ALA A 260 -4.35 5.49 3.31
N ASP A 261 -4.94 6.63 3.65
CA ASP A 261 -5.47 7.62 2.72
C ASP A 261 -4.38 8.64 2.38
N VAL A 262 -3.57 9.02 3.38
CA VAL A 262 -2.45 9.96 3.24
C VAL A 262 -1.16 9.37 3.81
N CYS A 263 -0.09 9.40 3.03
CA CYS A 263 1.24 8.99 3.43
C CYS A 263 2.11 10.21 3.78
N VAL A 264 2.59 10.26 5.02
CA VAL A 264 3.55 11.26 5.49
C VAL A 264 4.96 10.70 5.39
N ILE A 265 5.71 11.16 4.39
CA ILE A 265 7.06 10.72 4.08
C ILE A 265 8.04 11.55 4.90
N MET A 266 8.66 10.96 5.91
CA MET A 266 9.57 11.66 6.82
C MET A 266 11.03 11.56 6.37
N ILE A 267 11.71 12.70 6.28
CA ILE A 267 13.12 12.87 5.91
C ILE A 267 13.85 13.54 7.07
N ASP A 268 15.08 13.10 7.35
CA ASP A 268 15.95 13.74 8.35
C ASP A 268 16.64 14.97 7.76
N ALA A 269 16.40 16.13 8.35
CA ALA A 269 17.01 17.39 7.90
C ALA A 269 18.53 17.40 8.01
N THR A 270 19.12 16.60 8.91
CA THR A 270 20.58 16.59 9.13
C THR A 270 21.32 15.76 8.06
N GLU A 271 20.63 14.81 7.44
CA GLU A 271 21.21 13.91 6.43
C GLU A 271 20.78 14.27 4.99
N GLY A 272 19.64 14.94 4.83
CA GLY A 272 19.03 15.21 3.54
C GLY A 272 18.33 14.02 2.94
N VAL A 273 18.02 14.10 1.62
CA VAL A 273 17.35 13.01 0.88
C VAL A 273 18.36 11.91 0.56
N THR A 274 18.11 10.71 1.02
CA THR A 274 18.94 9.52 0.78
C THR A 274 18.27 8.57 -0.22
N GLU A 275 19.03 7.62 -0.77
CA GLU A 275 18.49 6.58 -1.66
C GLU A 275 17.36 5.77 -1.00
N GLN A 276 17.47 5.51 0.32
CA GLN A 276 16.45 4.80 1.07
C GLN A 276 15.15 5.62 1.18
N ASP A 277 15.26 6.95 1.39
CA ASP A 277 14.10 7.85 1.40
C ASP A 277 13.40 7.85 0.03
N THR A 278 14.18 7.85 -1.06
CA THR A 278 13.65 7.77 -2.43
C THR A 278 12.91 6.46 -2.68
N LYS A 279 13.41 5.31 -2.20
CA LYS A 279 12.74 4.01 -2.33
C LYS A 279 11.41 3.99 -1.56
N VAL A 280 11.42 4.43 -0.29
CA VAL A 280 10.21 4.45 0.55
C VAL A 280 9.15 5.42 0.00
N ALA A 281 9.55 6.60 -0.48
CA ALA A 281 8.65 7.55 -1.13
C ALA A 281 8.08 6.98 -2.44
N GLY A 282 8.90 6.24 -3.20
CA GLY A 282 8.51 5.57 -4.44
C GLY A 282 7.38 4.56 -4.22
N GLU A 283 7.38 3.83 -3.11
CA GLU A 283 6.31 2.88 -2.79
C GLU A 283 4.95 3.59 -2.60
N ALA A 284 4.91 4.69 -1.85
CA ALA A 284 3.68 5.46 -1.68
C ALA A 284 3.18 6.08 -3.00
N HIS A 285 4.10 6.61 -3.82
CA HIS A 285 3.79 7.13 -5.15
C HIS A 285 3.19 6.05 -6.06
N ASN A 286 3.83 4.88 -6.11
CA ASN A 286 3.42 3.76 -6.95
C ASN A 286 2.09 3.15 -6.51
N ALA A 287 1.80 3.13 -5.21
CA ALA A 287 0.51 2.75 -4.66
C ALA A 287 -0.60 3.78 -5.00
N GLY A 288 -0.23 4.95 -5.52
CA GLY A 288 -1.18 6.00 -5.87
C GLY A 288 -1.75 6.73 -4.66
N LYS A 289 -1.04 6.71 -3.53
CA LYS A 289 -1.49 7.36 -2.29
C LYS A 289 -1.23 8.86 -2.30
N ALA A 290 -2.07 9.61 -1.63
CA ALA A 290 -1.80 11.00 -1.36
C ALA A 290 -0.57 11.14 -0.46
N CYS A 291 0.34 12.08 -0.76
CA CYS A 291 1.66 12.15 -0.15
C CYS A 291 2.02 13.56 0.33
N ILE A 292 2.63 13.63 1.52
CA ILE A 292 3.23 14.83 2.09
C ILE A 292 4.68 14.50 2.43
N ILE A 293 5.63 15.35 2.02
CA ILE A 293 7.03 15.23 2.40
C ILE A 293 7.27 16.09 3.66
N VAL A 294 7.72 15.44 4.73
CA VAL A 294 8.00 16.09 6.01
C VAL A 294 9.49 16.04 6.30
N VAL A 295 10.14 17.19 6.30
CA VAL A 295 11.53 17.35 6.70
C VAL A 295 11.57 17.60 8.20
N ASN A 296 11.94 16.57 8.97
CA ASN A 296 11.98 16.56 10.42
C ASN A 296 13.38 16.91 10.97
N LYS A 297 13.49 17.15 12.26
CA LYS A 297 14.69 17.61 12.98
C LYS A 297 15.16 18.98 12.47
N TRP A 298 14.22 19.81 12.03
CA TRP A 298 14.52 21.14 11.51
C TRP A 298 15.14 22.09 12.57
N ASP A 299 15.00 21.77 13.83
CA ASP A 299 15.63 22.45 14.96
C ASP A 299 17.16 22.31 14.99
N LEU A 300 17.70 21.23 14.42
CA LEU A 300 19.15 20.94 14.38
C LEU A 300 19.89 21.57 13.19
N VAL A 301 19.16 22.15 12.25
CA VAL A 301 19.74 22.77 11.05
C VAL A 301 20.09 24.23 11.34
N GLU A 302 21.32 24.64 11.03
CA GLU A 302 21.70 26.07 11.00
C GLU A 302 20.92 26.77 9.89
N LYS A 303 20.32 27.91 10.23
CA LYS A 303 19.36 28.59 9.35
C LYS A 303 19.82 30.00 9.02
N ASP A 304 19.79 30.29 7.73
CA ASP A 304 19.84 31.65 7.19
C ASP A 304 18.55 31.93 6.38
N GLY A 305 18.50 33.10 5.72
CA GLY A 305 17.32 33.50 4.93
C GLY A 305 17.06 32.64 3.70
N SER A 306 18.03 31.85 3.21
CA SER A 306 17.95 31.01 1.99
C SER A 306 17.77 29.52 2.28
N THR A 307 18.17 29.08 3.49
CA THR A 307 18.27 27.66 3.87
C THR A 307 17.01 26.83 3.52
N MET A 308 15.82 27.34 3.83
CA MET A 308 14.57 26.62 3.56
C MET A 308 14.31 26.45 2.06
N LYS A 309 14.63 27.47 1.26
CA LYS A 309 14.45 27.43 -0.20
C LYS A 309 15.42 26.45 -0.83
N GLU A 310 16.69 26.50 -0.44
CA GLU A 310 17.73 25.59 -0.93
C GLU A 310 17.43 24.15 -0.56
N TYR A 311 16.97 23.91 0.68
CA TYR A 311 16.60 22.57 1.12
C TYR A 311 15.39 22.04 0.34
N THR A 312 14.41 22.89 0.07
CA THR A 312 13.26 22.54 -0.77
C THR A 312 13.71 22.11 -2.18
N LEU A 313 14.68 22.82 -2.77
CA LEU A 313 15.23 22.45 -4.08
C LEU A 313 15.89 21.07 -4.04
N ARG A 314 16.73 20.79 -3.04
CA ARG A 314 17.38 19.47 -2.86
C ARG A 314 16.35 18.35 -2.70
N VAL A 315 15.28 18.60 -1.92
CA VAL A 315 14.18 17.62 -1.78
C VAL A 315 13.48 17.38 -3.12
N ARG A 316 13.24 18.45 -3.90
CA ARG A 316 12.63 18.35 -5.23
C ARG A 316 13.51 17.62 -6.24
N GLU A 317 14.82 17.80 -6.18
CA GLU A 317 15.78 17.06 -7.01
C GLU A 317 15.82 15.57 -6.65
N GLY A 318 15.90 15.23 -5.35
CA GLY A 318 15.92 13.86 -4.88
C GLY A 318 14.61 13.10 -5.10
N LEU A 319 13.47 13.79 -5.12
CA LEU A 319 12.12 13.24 -5.31
C LEU A 319 11.45 13.85 -6.56
N ALA A 320 12.17 13.95 -7.67
CA ALA A 320 11.72 14.60 -8.90
C ALA A 320 10.46 13.97 -9.52
N TYR A 321 10.17 12.70 -9.21
CA TYR A 321 8.96 11.99 -9.66
C TYR A 321 7.71 12.35 -8.84
N MET A 322 7.85 13.09 -7.72
CA MET A 322 6.75 13.52 -6.86
C MET A 322 6.64 15.06 -6.75
N PRO A 323 6.60 15.81 -7.84
CA PRO A 323 6.56 17.28 -7.80
C PRO A 323 5.28 17.82 -7.14
N TYR A 324 4.23 17.00 -7.09
CA TYR A 324 2.93 17.32 -6.53
C TYR A 324 2.90 17.29 -4.99
N ALA A 325 3.82 16.56 -4.34
CA ALA A 325 3.81 16.38 -2.89
C ALA A 325 4.31 17.66 -2.20
N PRO A 326 3.53 18.29 -1.29
CA PRO A 326 3.98 19.46 -0.56
C PRO A 326 5.12 19.13 0.40
N VAL A 327 6.02 20.09 0.67
CA VAL A 327 7.15 19.94 1.59
C VAL A 327 6.88 20.77 2.83
N LEU A 328 6.89 20.12 4.00
CA LEU A 328 6.71 20.76 5.30
C LEU A 328 7.93 20.51 6.19
N PHE A 329 8.46 21.56 6.80
CA PHE A 329 9.58 21.50 7.73
C PHE A 329 9.09 21.54 9.16
N ILE A 330 9.38 20.49 9.96
CA ILE A 330 8.95 20.36 11.35
C ILE A 330 10.10 20.02 12.30
N SER A 331 9.85 20.17 13.59
CA SER A 331 10.59 19.47 14.63
C SER A 331 9.62 18.68 15.51
N ALA A 332 9.65 17.36 15.40
CA ALA A 332 8.86 16.48 16.23
C ALA A 332 9.25 16.59 17.71
N GLN A 333 10.51 16.92 18.01
CA GLN A 333 11.01 17.06 19.38
C GLN A 333 10.49 18.33 20.04
N THR A 334 10.56 19.48 19.34
CA THR A 334 10.13 20.78 19.91
C THR A 334 8.64 21.09 19.68
N GLY A 335 7.96 20.34 18.81
CA GLY A 335 6.58 20.59 18.40
C GLY A 335 6.44 21.65 17.29
N GLN A 336 7.56 22.19 16.80
CA GLN A 336 7.52 23.26 15.79
C GLN A 336 6.78 22.81 14.51
N ARG A 337 5.72 23.52 14.16
CA ARG A 337 4.88 23.33 12.97
C ARG A 337 4.17 21.95 12.86
N VAL A 338 4.07 21.19 13.95
CA VAL A 338 3.33 19.92 13.96
C VAL A 338 1.83 20.17 13.72
N ASP A 339 1.27 21.23 14.28
CA ASP A 339 -0.13 21.63 14.04
C ASP A 339 -0.43 21.86 12.53
N LYS A 340 0.52 22.48 11.80
CA LYS A 340 0.38 22.67 10.34
C LYS A 340 0.34 21.35 9.55
N LEU A 341 0.89 20.27 10.10
CA LEU A 341 0.85 18.96 9.46
C LEU A 341 -0.59 18.45 9.40
N PHE A 342 -1.39 18.62 10.44
CA PHE A 342 -2.79 18.18 10.44
C PHE A 342 -3.64 18.94 9.43
N ALA A 343 -3.47 20.27 9.35
CA ALA A 343 -4.15 21.08 8.34
C ALA A 343 -3.77 20.63 6.92
N LEU A 344 -2.49 20.32 6.69
CA LEU A 344 -2.00 19.86 5.39
C LEU A 344 -2.48 18.44 5.05
N ILE A 345 -2.58 17.53 6.04
CA ILE A 345 -3.16 16.20 5.85
C ILE A 345 -4.60 16.31 5.39
N HIS A 346 -5.40 17.15 6.04
CA HIS A 346 -6.79 17.37 5.67
C HIS A 346 -6.91 17.96 4.25
N GLU A 347 -6.13 18.99 3.92
CA GLU A 347 -6.09 19.59 2.58
C GLU A 347 -5.77 18.55 1.51
N VAL A 348 -4.72 17.75 1.69
CA VAL A 348 -4.28 16.74 0.74
C VAL A 348 -5.31 15.62 0.60
N TYR A 349 -5.97 15.23 1.68
CA TYR A 349 -7.06 14.26 1.66
C TYR A 349 -8.23 14.76 0.79
N GLU A 350 -8.69 15.99 1.00
CA GLU A 350 -9.76 16.61 0.21
C GLU A 350 -9.39 16.70 -1.28
N GLN A 351 -8.14 17.08 -1.57
CA GLN A 351 -7.63 17.13 -2.95
C GLN A 351 -7.65 15.75 -3.63
N ASN A 352 -7.34 14.69 -2.88
CA ASN A 352 -7.34 13.31 -3.40
C ASN A 352 -8.77 12.79 -3.68
N HIS A 353 -9.76 13.25 -2.93
CA HIS A 353 -11.17 12.88 -3.08
C HIS A 353 -11.94 13.79 -4.04
N MET A 354 -11.30 14.83 -4.58
CA MET A 354 -11.94 15.81 -5.44
C MET A 354 -12.53 15.17 -6.70
N ARG A 355 -13.83 15.41 -6.93
CA ARG A 355 -14.54 15.01 -8.15
C ARG A 355 -14.70 16.21 -9.07
N ILE A 356 -14.09 16.13 -10.25
CA ILE A 356 -14.10 17.20 -11.24
C ILE A 356 -15.19 16.90 -12.29
N PRO A 357 -16.13 17.82 -12.51
CA PRO A 357 -17.18 17.62 -13.52
C PRO A 357 -16.60 17.49 -14.95
N THR A 358 -17.12 16.54 -15.72
CA THR A 358 -16.66 16.25 -17.09
C THR A 358 -16.66 17.49 -17.99
N GLY A 359 -17.66 18.37 -17.86
CA GLY A 359 -17.72 19.62 -18.63
C GLY A 359 -16.53 20.54 -18.36
N ARG A 360 -16.09 20.67 -17.11
CA ARG A 360 -14.90 21.48 -16.75
C ARG A 360 -13.60 20.86 -17.26
N LEU A 361 -13.47 19.53 -17.17
CA LEU A 361 -12.32 18.81 -17.74
C LEU A 361 -12.20 19.03 -19.25
N ASN A 362 -13.32 18.97 -19.97
CA ASN A 362 -13.30 19.15 -21.42
C ASN A 362 -13.08 20.62 -21.83
N ALA A 363 -13.49 21.59 -21.03
CA ALA A 363 -13.13 22.98 -21.24
C ALA A 363 -11.61 23.20 -21.15
N ILE A 364 -10.96 22.63 -20.12
CA ILE A 364 -9.50 22.67 -19.96
C ILE A 364 -8.81 21.93 -21.11
N LEU A 365 -9.30 20.76 -21.49
CA LEU A 365 -8.76 20.00 -22.62
C LEU A 365 -8.79 20.82 -23.91
N ALA A 366 -9.90 21.51 -24.20
CA ALA A 366 -10.03 22.36 -25.38
C ALA A 366 -9.03 23.54 -25.34
N GLU A 367 -8.87 24.19 -24.18
CA GLU A 367 -7.91 25.26 -24.00
C GLU A 367 -6.46 24.77 -24.13
N ALA A 368 -6.12 23.64 -23.47
CA ALA A 368 -4.80 23.03 -23.52
C ALA A 368 -4.42 22.61 -24.95
N THR A 369 -5.33 21.96 -25.69
CA THR A 369 -5.10 21.54 -27.08
C THR A 369 -5.03 22.72 -28.06
N ALA A 370 -5.67 23.84 -27.77
CA ALA A 370 -5.53 25.08 -28.53
C ALA A 370 -4.17 25.77 -28.27
N ARG A 371 -3.68 25.75 -27.01
CA ARG A 371 -2.41 26.37 -26.60
C ARG A 371 -1.20 25.57 -27.12
N VAL A 372 -1.21 24.24 -26.93
CA VAL A 372 -0.20 23.30 -27.43
C VAL A 372 -0.87 22.22 -28.26
N GLN A 373 -0.62 22.24 -29.56
CA GLN A 373 -1.24 21.31 -30.49
C GLN A 373 -0.81 19.87 -30.21
N PRO A 374 -1.75 18.89 -30.24
CA PRO A 374 -1.42 17.47 -30.09
C PRO A 374 -0.35 16.99 -31.09
N PRO A 375 0.51 16.04 -30.69
CA PRO A 375 1.60 15.55 -31.53
C PRO A 375 1.12 14.92 -32.82
N THR A 376 2.00 14.94 -33.82
CA THR A 376 1.81 14.30 -35.12
C THR A 376 2.95 13.34 -35.41
N ASP A 377 2.66 12.09 -35.74
CA ASP A 377 3.64 11.10 -36.19
C ASP A 377 3.28 10.57 -37.57
N LYS A 378 4.25 10.51 -38.48
CA LYS A 378 4.11 10.02 -39.86
C LYS A 378 2.86 10.56 -40.61
N GLY A 379 2.56 11.84 -40.43
CA GLY A 379 1.41 12.51 -41.04
C GLY A 379 0.07 12.25 -40.34
N ARG A 380 0.03 11.43 -39.29
CA ARG A 380 -1.17 11.22 -38.47
C ARG A 380 -1.11 12.09 -37.23
N ARG A 381 -2.14 12.89 -37.03
CA ARG A 381 -2.24 13.78 -35.86
C ARG A 381 -3.07 13.12 -34.77
N LEU A 382 -2.59 13.21 -33.52
CA LEU A 382 -3.38 12.86 -32.36
C LEU A 382 -4.63 13.76 -32.27
N ARG A 383 -5.80 13.15 -32.11
CA ARG A 383 -7.05 13.82 -31.79
C ARG A 383 -7.59 13.29 -30.49
N ILE A 384 -7.75 14.14 -29.50
CA ILE A 384 -8.38 13.81 -28.24
C ILE A 384 -9.82 14.28 -28.33
N PHE A 385 -10.77 13.37 -28.16
CA PHE A 385 -12.19 13.65 -28.34
C PHE A 385 -12.82 14.23 -27.08
N TYR A 386 -12.53 13.62 -25.94
CA TYR A 386 -12.98 14.06 -24.63
C TYR A 386 -12.17 13.39 -23.53
N MET A 387 -12.30 13.94 -22.30
CA MET A 387 -11.71 13.42 -21.08
C MET A 387 -12.78 13.30 -20.01
N THR A 388 -12.70 12.25 -19.19
CA THR A 388 -13.56 12.06 -18.02
C THR A 388 -12.75 11.61 -16.81
N GLN A 389 -13.22 11.86 -15.60
CA GLN A 389 -12.64 11.30 -14.41
C GLN A 389 -13.34 9.99 -14.06
N ALA A 390 -12.60 8.88 -14.12
CA ALA A 390 -13.10 7.54 -13.83
C ALA A 390 -13.18 7.28 -12.32
N SER A 391 -12.17 7.68 -11.55
CA SER A 391 -12.10 7.46 -10.11
C SER A 391 -11.44 8.63 -9.38
N THR A 392 -11.61 8.63 -8.07
CA THR A 392 -10.84 9.40 -7.08
C THR A 392 -9.87 8.43 -6.37
N CYS A 393 -8.96 8.92 -5.57
CA CYS A 393 -8.07 8.16 -4.67
C CYS A 393 -7.24 7.05 -5.34
N PRO A 394 -6.40 7.36 -6.35
CA PRO A 394 -6.06 8.68 -6.86
C PRO A 394 -6.99 9.13 -8.00
N PRO A 395 -7.07 10.46 -8.25
CA PRO A 395 -7.77 10.99 -9.41
C PRO A 395 -7.25 10.35 -10.70
N THR A 396 -8.13 9.62 -11.38
CA THR A 396 -7.82 8.90 -12.61
C THR A 396 -8.64 9.48 -13.74
N PHE A 397 -7.96 10.00 -14.74
CA PHE A 397 -8.57 10.60 -15.93
C PHE A 397 -8.44 9.67 -17.13
N VAL A 398 -9.53 9.47 -17.85
CA VAL A 398 -9.55 8.70 -19.10
C VAL A 398 -9.68 9.66 -20.27
N CYS A 399 -8.66 9.63 -21.13
CA CYS A 399 -8.61 10.41 -22.38
C CYS A 399 -8.98 9.51 -23.55
N PHE A 400 -10.04 9.85 -24.26
CA PHE A 400 -10.45 9.13 -25.47
C PHE A 400 -9.88 9.81 -26.71
N CYS A 401 -9.13 9.04 -27.51
CA CYS A 401 -8.43 9.55 -28.69
C CYS A 401 -8.66 8.67 -29.92
N ASN A 402 -8.07 9.09 -31.05
CA ASN A 402 -8.13 8.35 -32.32
C ASN A 402 -7.10 7.22 -32.43
N ASP A 403 -5.93 7.34 -31.79
CA ASP A 403 -4.85 6.36 -31.81
C ASP A 403 -3.98 6.56 -30.55
N ALA A 404 -4.00 5.59 -29.64
CA ALA A 404 -3.28 5.66 -28.35
C ALA A 404 -1.76 5.74 -28.55
N ARG A 405 -1.21 5.15 -29.62
CA ARG A 405 0.22 5.17 -29.94
C ARG A 405 0.78 6.56 -30.24
N LEU A 406 -0.11 7.50 -30.64
CA LEU A 406 0.25 8.90 -30.86
C LEU A 406 0.30 9.71 -29.57
N PHE A 407 -0.22 9.16 -28.47
CA PHE A 407 -0.30 9.87 -27.18
C PHE A 407 1.03 9.77 -26.43
N HIS A 408 1.99 10.58 -26.85
CA HIS A 408 3.33 10.60 -26.27
C HIS A 408 3.31 11.02 -24.79
N PHE A 409 4.15 10.42 -23.96
CA PHE A 409 4.21 10.68 -22.50
C PHE A 409 4.42 12.17 -22.16
N SER A 410 5.16 12.92 -22.98
CA SER A 410 5.38 14.35 -22.75
C SER A 410 4.08 15.16 -22.89
N TYR A 411 3.20 14.76 -23.81
CA TYR A 411 1.91 15.41 -24.01
C TYR A 411 0.93 15.03 -22.88
N GLN A 412 0.98 13.79 -22.42
CA GLN A 412 0.24 13.34 -21.23
C GLN A 412 0.62 14.18 -20.02
N ARG A 413 1.93 14.35 -19.77
CA ARG A 413 2.46 15.19 -18.68
C ARG A 413 2.06 16.66 -18.81
N TYR A 414 2.01 17.17 -20.04
CA TYR A 414 1.51 18.52 -20.29
C TYR A 414 0.05 18.68 -19.88
N LEU A 415 -0.82 17.76 -20.28
CA LEU A 415 -2.25 17.79 -19.91
C LEU A 415 -2.44 17.63 -18.39
N GLU A 416 -1.69 16.76 -17.76
CA GLU A 416 -1.69 16.61 -16.29
C GLU A 416 -1.33 17.94 -15.60
N ASN A 417 -0.30 18.63 -16.08
CA ASN A 417 0.10 19.92 -15.52
C ASN A 417 -0.99 20.99 -15.73
N GLN A 418 -1.71 20.99 -16.86
CA GLN A 418 -2.82 21.90 -17.08
C GLN A 418 -4.00 21.62 -16.12
N ILE A 419 -4.29 20.37 -15.84
CA ILE A 419 -5.31 19.99 -14.84
C ILE A 419 -4.89 20.47 -13.46
N ARG A 420 -3.62 20.26 -13.07
CA ARG A 420 -3.06 20.71 -11.78
C ARG A 420 -3.05 22.23 -11.64
N GLU A 421 -2.75 22.95 -12.71
CA GLU A 421 -2.74 24.44 -12.71
C GLU A 421 -4.12 25.00 -12.35
N VAL A 422 -5.20 24.34 -12.79
CA VAL A 422 -6.57 24.82 -12.57
C VAL A 422 -7.16 24.30 -11.24
N PHE A 423 -6.90 23.04 -10.89
CA PHE A 423 -7.56 22.38 -9.74
C PHE A 423 -6.65 22.21 -8.51
N GLY A 424 -5.36 22.48 -8.62
CA GLY A 424 -4.39 22.26 -7.56
C GLY A 424 -3.93 20.79 -7.51
N LEU A 425 -4.75 19.89 -7.00
CA LEU A 425 -4.43 18.48 -6.76
C LEU A 425 -3.13 18.32 -5.96
N THR A 426 -2.95 19.19 -4.96
CA THR A 426 -1.79 19.21 -4.06
C THR A 426 -1.70 17.88 -3.31
N GLY A 427 -0.51 17.32 -3.20
CA GLY A 427 -0.26 16.07 -2.48
C GLY A 427 -0.80 14.81 -3.16
N THR A 428 -1.40 14.93 -4.33
CA THR A 428 -2.18 13.87 -4.97
C THR A 428 -1.53 13.42 -6.27
N PRO A 429 -1.17 12.14 -6.45
CA PRO A 429 -0.77 11.61 -7.74
C PRO A 429 -1.96 11.60 -8.69
N VAL A 430 -1.71 11.85 -9.96
CA VAL A 430 -2.72 11.78 -11.02
C VAL A 430 -2.41 10.60 -11.92
N ARG A 431 -3.43 9.81 -12.25
CA ARG A 431 -3.33 8.77 -13.26
C ARG A 431 -4.06 9.21 -14.53
N MET A 432 -3.43 9.02 -15.67
CA MET A 432 -4.04 9.28 -16.97
C MET A 432 -4.04 8.00 -17.81
N VAL A 433 -5.22 7.55 -18.18
CA VAL A 433 -5.45 6.37 -19.02
C VAL A 433 -5.85 6.84 -20.41
N VAL A 434 -5.20 6.34 -21.43
CA VAL A 434 -5.52 6.65 -22.82
C VAL A 434 -6.29 5.48 -23.43
N ARG A 435 -7.44 5.76 -24.05
CA ARG A 435 -8.27 4.77 -24.76
C ARG A 435 -8.59 5.21 -26.17
N GLU A 436 -8.65 4.28 -27.10
CA GLU A 436 -9.13 4.53 -28.45
C GLU A 436 -10.66 4.55 -28.44
N ARG A 437 -11.25 5.42 -29.30
CA ARG A 437 -12.70 5.48 -29.44
C ARG A 437 -13.19 4.26 -30.23
N GLY A 438 -13.79 3.30 -29.54
CA GLY A 438 -14.31 2.06 -30.14
C GLY A 438 -13.83 0.78 -29.46
N ASP A 439 -12.85 0.86 -28.55
CA ASP A 439 -12.53 -0.26 -27.69
C ASP A 439 -13.74 -0.54 -26.78
N LYS A 440 -14.33 -1.73 -26.95
CA LYS A 440 -15.38 -2.21 -26.07
C LYS A 440 -14.77 -2.58 -24.73
N GLU A 441 -15.49 -2.29 -23.64
CA GLU A 441 -15.19 -2.73 -22.28
C GLU A 441 -15.02 -4.24 -22.16
#